data_cb2b18d3fbf2f14c4274e1f5815d6f14
#
_entry.id   cb2b18d3fbf2f14c4274e1f5815d6f14
#
_cell.length_a   1.000
_cell.length_b   1.000
_cell.length_c   1.000
_cell.angle_alpha   90.00
_cell.angle_beta   90.00
_cell.angle_gamma   90.00
#
_symmetry.space_group_name_H-M   'P 1'
#
loop_
_entity.id
_entity.type
_entity.pdbx_description
1 polymer ?
#
loop_
_entity_poly.entity_id
_entity_poly.type
_entity_poly.pdbx_seq_one_letter_code
_entity_poly.pdbx_strand_id
1 'polypeptide(L)'
;WTSLHKGTRRISTQRKIGFFSRRWLKIACALLILLFSVGGGLYFYYEASRITPGESKAILTLEDGSAKQLKKSGQEHWIYIGDTPIAREYDGMIVYHIPETSKVEISQQNTLSVPRGGEFRLTLSDGTRVHLNSLSELKYPVSFKGMNERTVELKGEAFFEIAKDSLHPFKVETQGILIQQFGTAFNVKSRV
;
A
#
# COMPACT_ATOMS: atom_id res chain seq x y z
N TRP A 1 58.84 -53.27 -65.22
CA TRP A 1 59.03 -52.79 -63.86
C TRP A 1 57.77 -52.16 -63.40
N THR A 2 57.15 -52.78 -62.48
CA THR A 2 55.89 -52.58 -61.80
C THR A 2 55.82 -51.28 -61.01
N SER A 3 54.78 -50.54 -61.23
CA SER A 3 54.41 -49.43 -60.34
C SER A 3 53.02 -49.68 -59.77
N LEU A 4 53.01 -49.92 -58.48
CA LEU A 4 51.84 -50.14 -57.65
C LEU A 4 51.10 -48.80 -57.41
N HIS A 5 49.92 -48.63 -57.99
CA HIS A 5 48.99 -47.55 -57.62
C HIS A 5 48.21 -48.00 -56.37
N LYS A 6 48.54 -47.42 -55.21
CA LYS A 6 47.70 -47.52 -54.01
C LYS A 6 46.50 -46.58 -54.15
N GLY A 7 45.34 -47.12 -54.44
CA GLY A 7 44.08 -46.42 -54.42
C GLY A 7 43.65 -46.14 -52.96
N THR A 8 43.69 -44.87 -52.58
CA THR A 8 43.10 -44.43 -51.31
C THR A 8 41.58 -44.37 -51.47
N ARG A 9 40.88 -45.35 -50.86
CA ARG A 9 39.43 -45.24 -50.72
C ARG A 9 39.09 -44.14 -49.71
N ARG A 10 38.54 -43.03 -50.18
CA ARG A 10 37.84 -42.06 -49.33
C ARG A 10 36.55 -42.66 -48.88
N ILE A 11 36.47 -43.00 -47.59
CA ILE A 11 35.23 -43.39 -46.93
C ILE A 11 34.45 -42.09 -46.67
N SER A 12 33.52 -41.76 -47.54
CA SER A 12 32.57 -40.67 -47.32
C SER A 12 31.51 -41.18 -46.28
N THR A 13 31.71 -40.84 -45.01
CA THR A 13 30.71 -41.01 -43.97
C THR A 13 29.59 -40.01 -44.21
N GLN A 14 28.66 -40.33 -45.08
CA GLN A 14 27.40 -39.60 -45.16
C GLN A 14 26.61 -39.87 -43.89
N ARG A 15 26.65 -38.92 -42.93
CA ARG A 15 25.69 -38.84 -41.85
C ARG A 15 24.30 -38.67 -42.48
N LYS A 16 23.53 -39.72 -42.54
CA LYS A 16 22.10 -39.68 -42.84
C LYS A 16 21.46 -38.90 -41.66
N ILE A 17 21.28 -37.59 -41.86
CA ILE A 17 20.37 -36.78 -40.99
C ILE A 17 18.99 -37.40 -41.23
N GLY A 18 18.50 -38.17 -40.26
CA GLY A 18 17.23 -38.84 -40.34
C GLY A 18 16.15 -37.84 -40.69
N PHE A 19 15.43 -38.17 -41.76
CA PHE A 19 14.29 -37.40 -42.25
C PHE A 19 13.21 -37.44 -41.17
N PHE A 20 13.28 -36.45 -40.23
CA PHE A 20 12.27 -36.27 -39.19
C PHE A 20 10.98 -35.95 -39.93
N SER A 21 10.07 -36.93 -39.99
CA SER A 21 8.87 -36.80 -40.83
C SER A 21 8.13 -35.53 -40.47
N ARG A 22 7.62 -34.78 -41.48
CA ARG A 22 6.84 -33.55 -41.27
C ARG A 22 5.72 -33.67 -40.26
N ARG A 23 5.28 -34.87 -39.94
CA ARG A 23 4.28 -35.18 -38.91
C ARG A 23 4.83 -34.95 -37.50
N TRP A 24 6.05 -35.40 -37.21
CA TRP A 24 6.70 -35.19 -35.92
C TRP A 24 7.01 -33.73 -35.64
N LEU A 25 7.37 -32.95 -36.68
CA LEU A 25 7.57 -31.53 -36.55
C LEU A 25 6.27 -30.78 -36.18
N LYS A 26 5.13 -31.16 -36.79
CA LYS A 26 3.81 -30.64 -36.45
C LYS A 26 3.41 -30.92 -35.00
N ILE A 27 3.68 -32.16 -34.54
CA ILE A 27 3.39 -32.58 -33.16
C ILE A 27 4.28 -31.79 -32.18
N ALA A 28 5.57 -31.61 -32.48
CA ALA A 28 6.47 -30.83 -31.64
C ALA A 28 6.03 -29.33 -31.53
N CYS A 29 5.64 -28.74 -32.67
CA CYS A 29 5.11 -27.35 -32.67
C CYS A 29 3.81 -27.23 -31.84
N ALA A 30 2.89 -28.23 -31.99
CA ALA A 30 1.65 -28.22 -31.22
C ALA A 30 1.90 -28.34 -29.71
N LEU A 31 2.85 -29.18 -29.30
CA LEU A 31 3.25 -29.35 -27.90
C LEU A 31 3.92 -28.07 -27.34
N LEU A 32 4.75 -27.40 -28.15
CA LEU A 32 5.35 -26.13 -27.75
C LEU A 32 4.29 -25.04 -27.55
N ILE A 33 3.33 -24.93 -28.47
CA ILE A 33 2.23 -23.96 -28.34
C ILE A 33 1.41 -24.25 -27.08
N LEU A 34 1.13 -25.52 -26.80
CA LEU A 34 0.39 -25.93 -25.59
C LEU A 34 1.18 -25.63 -24.31
N LEU A 35 2.48 -25.87 -24.28
CA LEU A 35 3.36 -25.51 -23.17
C LEU A 35 3.41 -24.01 -22.95
N PHE A 36 3.53 -23.22 -24.03
CA PHE A 36 3.53 -21.77 -23.95
C PHE A 36 2.17 -21.21 -23.46
N SER A 37 1.05 -21.78 -23.93
CA SER A 37 -0.28 -21.33 -23.50
C SER A 37 -0.56 -21.68 -22.04
N VAL A 38 -0.19 -22.88 -21.59
CA VAL A 38 -0.33 -23.29 -20.18
C VAL A 38 0.63 -22.50 -19.30
N GLY A 39 1.90 -22.37 -19.70
CA GLY A 39 2.90 -21.61 -18.95
C GLY A 39 2.53 -20.12 -18.87
N GLY A 40 2.07 -19.52 -19.97
CA GLY A 40 1.57 -18.16 -19.99
C GLY A 40 0.33 -17.95 -19.12
N GLY A 41 -0.62 -18.90 -19.19
CA GLY A 41 -1.83 -18.88 -18.35
C GLY A 41 -1.50 -18.97 -16.85
N LEU A 42 -0.59 -19.87 -16.47
CA LEU A 42 -0.11 -20.01 -15.09
C LEU A 42 0.65 -18.76 -14.64
N TYR A 43 1.51 -18.20 -15.48
CA TYR A 43 2.23 -16.97 -15.18
C TYR A 43 1.25 -15.81 -14.93
N PHE A 44 0.25 -15.63 -15.80
CA PHE A 44 -0.79 -14.61 -15.61
C PHE A 44 -1.62 -14.84 -14.35
N TYR A 45 -1.96 -16.09 -14.05
CA TYR A 45 -2.69 -16.44 -12.84
C TYR A 45 -1.86 -16.13 -11.57
N TYR A 46 -0.58 -16.46 -11.57
CA TYR A 46 0.33 -16.15 -10.45
C TYR A 46 0.53 -14.64 -10.28
N GLU A 47 0.68 -13.89 -11.37
CA GLU A 47 0.84 -12.43 -11.30
C GLU A 47 -0.44 -11.75 -10.82
N ALA A 48 -1.62 -12.19 -11.29
CA ALA A 48 -2.91 -11.66 -10.87
C ALA A 48 -3.25 -11.98 -9.40
N SER A 49 -2.68 -13.03 -8.82
CA SER A 49 -2.91 -13.42 -7.42
C SER A 49 -1.90 -12.83 -6.44
N ARG A 50 -0.91 -12.07 -6.89
CA ARG A 50 0.00 -11.37 -5.98
C ARG A 50 -0.75 -10.30 -5.21
N ILE A 51 -0.85 -10.48 -3.90
CA ILE A 51 -1.31 -9.44 -2.99
C ILE A 51 -0.20 -8.39 -2.95
N THR A 52 -0.40 -7.28 -3.67
CA THR A 52 0.48 -6.12 -3.54
C THR A 52 0.21 -5.45 -2.20
N PRO A 53 1.24 -5.15 -1.39
CA PRO A 53 1.07 -4.32 -0.21
C PRO A 53 0.35 -3.02 -0.57
N GLY A 54 -0.46 -2.48 0.36
CA GLY A 54 -1.12 -1.20 0.15
C GLY A 54 -0.10 -0.10 -0.15
N GLU A 55 -0.40 0.75 -1.13
CA GLU A 55 0.40 1.95 -1.37
C GLU A 55 0.13 2.97 -0.28
N SER A 56 1.17 3.64 0.22
CA SER A 56 0.98 4.75 1.15
C SER A 56 0.40 5.94 0.39
N LYS A 57 -0.93 6.05 0.42
CA LYS A 57 -1.70 7.13 -0.24
C LYS A 57 -2.95 7.45 0.55
N ALA A 58 -3.22 8.74 0.70
CA ALA A 58 -4.41 9.27 1.36
C ALA A 58 -4.80 10.64 0.79
N ILE A 59 -5.97 11.11 1.15
CA ILE A 59 -6.45 12.46 0.88
C ILE A 59 -6.72 13.09 2.25
N LEU A 60 -6.00 14.16 2.55
CA LEU A 60 -6.25 14.99 3.72
C LEU A 60 -7.17 16.14 3.30
N THR A 61 -8.33 16.23 3.93
CA THR A 61 -9.26 17.34 3.78
C THR A 61 -9.24 18.16 5.06
N LEU A 62 -8.91 19.45 4.94
CA LEU A 62 -8.93 20.39 6.04
C LEU A 62 -10.35 20.93 6.25
N GLU A 63 -10.59 21.58 7.39
CA GLU A 63 -11.92 22.12 7.73
C GLU A 63 -12.44 23.16 6.72
N ASP A 64 -11.54 23.92 6.08
CA ASP A 64 -11.88 24.89 5.03
C ASP A 64 -12.31 24.25 3.70
N GLY A 65 -12.33 22.89 3.65
CA GLY A 65 -12.66 22.12 2.46
C GLY A 65 -11.48 21.94 1.50
N SER A 66 -10.32 22.51 1.77
CA SER A 66 -9.13 22.27 0.96
C SER A 66 -8.66 20.82 1.10
N ALA A 67 -8.32 20.19 -0.04
CA ALA A 67 -7.92 18.79 -0.08
C ALA A 67 -6.50 18.64 -0.63
N LYS A 68 -5.66 17.90 0.07
CA LYS A 68 -4.29 17.58 -0.33
C LYS A 68 -4.13 16.08 -0.52
N GLN A 69 -3.66 15.67 -1.69
CA GLN A 69 -3.25 14.27 -1.92
C GLN A 69 -1.90 14.01 -1.26
N LEU A 70 -1.85 12.96 -0.46
CA LEU A 70 -0.67 12.49 0.26
C LEU A 70 -0.18 11.20 -0.39
N LYS A 71 1.10 11.13 -0.66
CA LYS A 71 1.75 9.95 -1.25
C LYS A 71 3.10 9.75 -0.58
N LYS A 72 3.57 8.52 -0.56
CA LYS A 72 4.94 8.26 -0.15
C LYS A 72 5.91 9.03 -1.04
N SER A 73 6.52 10.07 -0.47
CA SER A 73 7.58 10.86 -1.11
C SER A 73 8.77 10.88 -0.17
N GLY A 74 9.99 10.82 -0.71
CA GLY A 74 11.19 10.95 0.11
C GLY A 74 11.46 12.38 0.60
N GLN A 75 10.52 13.29 0.39
CA GLN A 75 10.62 14.70 0.78
C GLN A 75 9.65 14.98 1.94
N GLU A 76 10.08 15.86 2.83
CA GLU A 76 9.31 16.35 3.95
C GLU A 76 8.51 17.59 3.52
N HIS A 77 7.22 17.62 3.86
CA HIS A 77 6.33 18.74 3.58
C HIS A 77 5.59 19.14 4.83
N TRP A 78 5.52 20.45 5.08
CA TRP A 78 4.71 21.00 6.15
C TRP A 78 3.28 21.24 5.69
N ILE A 79 2.33 21.00 6.60
CA ILE A 79 0.91 21.27 6.43
C ILE A 79 0.59 22.44 7.34
N TYR A 80 -0.09 23.45 6.80
CA TYR A 80 -0.39 24.68 7.49
C TYR A 80 -1.90 24.91 7.60
N ILE A 81 -2.32 25.60 8.66
CA ILE A 81 -3.62 26.28 8.76
C ILE A 81 -3.31 27.77 8.88
N GLY A 82 -3.68 28.56 7.86
CA GLY A 82 -3.16 29.90 7.71
C GLY A 82 -1.63 29.93 7.69
N ASP A 83 -1.00 30.67 8.59
CA ASP A 83 0.47 30.71 8.71
C ASP A 83 1.03 29.73 9.75
N THR A 84 0.18 28.94 10.41
CA THR A 84 0.60 28.05 11.49
C THR A 84 0.91 26.65 10.94
N PRO A 85 2.15 26.15 11.10
CA PRO A 85 2.47 24.76 10.78
C PRO A 85 1.82 23.84 11.81
N ILE A 86 0.99 22.91 11.35
CA ILE A 86 0.23 22.00 12.22
C ILE A 86 0.72 20.56 12.15
N ALA A 87 1.24 20.15 11.01
CA ALA A 87 1.67 18.79 10.78
C ALA A 87 2.80 18.70 9.76
N ARG A 88 3.51 17.60 9.80
CA ARG A 88 4.59 17.24 8.89
C ARG A 88 4.25 15.97 8.18
N GLU A 89 4.27 16.02 6.85
CA GLU A 89 4.17 14.84 5.98
C GLU A 89 5.57 14.35 5.65
N TYR A 90 5.84 13.08 5.91
CA TYR A 90 7.11 12.43 5.59
C TYR A 90 6.92 10.94 5.37
N ASP A 91 7.52 10.38 4.33
CA ASP A 91 7.55 8.93 4.01
C ASP A 91 6.19 8.23 4.09
N GLY A 92 5.13 8.90 3.64
CA GLY A 92 3.78 8.34 3.64
C GLY A 92 3.13 8.28 5.02
N MET A 93 3.50 9.17 5.91
CA MET A 93 2.82 9.40 7.18
C MET A 93 2.65 10.89 7.45
N ILE A 94 1.68 11.23 8.27
CA ILE A 94 1.51 12.56 8.85
C ILE A 94 1.80 12.49 10.35
N VAL A 95 2.55 13.49 10.84
CA VAL A 95 2.79 13.67 12.28
C VAL A 95 2.33 15.08 12.65
N TYR A 96 1.29 15.17 13.47
CA TYR A 96 0.83 16.44 14.00
C TYR A 96 1.77 16.92 15.10
N HIS A 97 2.15 18.18 14.98
CA HIS A 97 2.94 18.88 15.99
C HIS A 97 2.48 20.34 16.06
N ILE A 98 1.62 20.62 17.02
CA ILE A 98 1.03 21.94 17.17
C ILE A 98 1.83 22.71 18.20
N PRO A 99 2.43 23.87 17.83
CA PRO A 99 3.14 24.70 18.79
C PRO A 99 2.22 25.14 19.94
N GLU A 100 2.72 25.16 21.15
CA GLU A 100 1.93 25.58 22.34
C GLU A 100 1.37 27.00 22.24
N THR A 101 2.06 27.87 21.50
CA THR A 101 1.68 29.24 21.24
C THR A 101 0.72 29.45 20.09
N SER A 102 0.34 28.32 19.40
CA SER A 102 -0.54 28.41 18.23
C SER A 102 -1.95 28.88 18.62
N LYS A 103 -2.54 29.67 17.75
CA LYS A 103 -3.94 30.12 17.85
C LYS A 103 -4.89 29.19 17.08
N VAL A 104 -4.47 27.96 16.82
CA VAL A 104 -5.33 26.94 16.14
C VAL A 104 -6.52 26.69 17.04
N GLU A 105 -7.72 26.91 16.51
CA GLU A 105 -8.95 26.67 17.26
C GLU A 105 -9.12 25.17 17.54
N ILE A 106 -9.51 24.88 18.78
CA ILE A 106 -9.72 23.51 19.27
C ILE A 106 -10.83 22.79 18.47
N SER A 107 -11.76 23.56 17.89
CA SER A 107 -12.88 23.04 17.10
C SER A 107 -12.51 22.54 15.70
N GLN A 108 -11.33 22.93 15.19
CA GLN A 108 -10.95 22.59 13.82
C GLN A 108 -10.75 21.09 13.63
N GLN A 109 -11.44 20.55 12.63
CA GLN A 109 -11.41 19.13 12.32
C GLN A 109 -10.84 18.89 10.93
N ASN A 110 -10.03 17.84 10.83
CA ASN A 110 -9.52 17.34 9.57
C ASN A 110 -10.10 15.95 9.29
N THR A 111 -10.19 15.59 8.01
CA THR A 111 -10.60 14.27 7.57
C THR A 111 -9.48 13.65 6.73
N LEU A 112 -9.06 12.46 7.10
CA LEU A 112 -8.10 11.65 6.35
C LEU A 112 -8.81 10.46 5.71
N SER A 113 -8.85 10.42 4.38
CA SER A 113 -9.51 9.37 3.61
C SER A 113 -8.47 8.54 2.85
N VAL A 114 -8.55 7.21 2.99
CA VAL A 114 -7.65 6.26 2.33
C VAL A 114 -8.42 5.58 1.19
N PRO A 115 -8.03 5.77 -0.08
CA PRO A 115 -8.69 5.16 -1.22
C PRO A 115 -8.40 3.65 -1.31
N ARG A 116 -9.11 2.98 -2.22
CA ARG A 116 -8.90 1.55 -2.48
C ARG A 116 -7.44 1.23 -2.80
N GLY A 117 -6.92 0.17 -2.18
CA GLY A 117 -5.54 -0.28 -2.33
C GLY A 117 -4.51 0.63 -1.65
N GLY A 118 -4.98 1.61 -0.85
CA GLY A 118 -4.13 2.46 -0.03
C GLY A 118 -4.04 1.96 1.40
N GLU A 119 -3.03 2.46 2.10
CA GLU A 119 -2.90 2.46 3.56
C GLU A 119 -2.20 3.75 3.98
N PHE A 120 -2.45 4.22 5.18
CA PHE A 120 -1.81 5.46 5.62
C PHE A 120 -1.60 5.50 7.14
N ARG A 121 -0.49 6.12 7.56
CA ARG A 121 -0.15 6.28 8.97
C ARG A 121 -0.32 7.74 9.39
N LEU A 122 -0.86 7.91 10.58
CA LEU A 122 -1.14 9.20 11.16
C LEU A 122 -0.72 9.20 12.63
N THR A 123 0.03 10.21 13.06
CA THR A 123 0.25 10.50 14.47
C THR A 123 -0.54 11.75 14.82
N LEU A 124 -1.51 11.62 15.71
CA LEU A 124 -2.35 12.69 16.21
C LEU A 124 -1.59 13.63 17.15
N SER A 125 -2.18 14.78 17.47
CA SER A 125 -1.56 15.82 18.30
C SER A 125 -1.28 15.38 19.75
N ASP A 126 -1.95 14.34 20.24
CA ASP A 126 -1.72 13.70 21.55
C ASP A 126 -0.63 12.61 21.52
N GLY A 127 -0.06 12.33 20.36
CA GLY A 127 0.90 11.24 20.14
C GLY A 127 0.28 9.88 19.86
N THR A 128 -1.05 9.76 19.80
CA THR A 128 -1.74 8.54 19.38
C THR A 128 -1.39 8.23 17.92
N ARG A 129 -0.97 6.99 17.65
CA ARG A 129 -0.67 6.52 16.30
C ARG A 129 -1.85 5.76 15.73
N VAL A 130 -2.21 6.08 14.50
CA VAL A 130 -3.31 5.46 13.78
C VAL A 130 -2.82 4.93 12.45
N HIS A 131 -3.15 3.69 12.16
CA HIS A 131 -2.88 3.06 10.87
C HIS A 131 -4.22 2.78 10.19
N LEU A 132 -4.54 3.57 9.17
CA LEU A 132 -5.77 3.43 8.40
C LEU A 132 -5.58 2.42 7.28
N ASN A 133 -6.53 1.52 7.15
CA ASN A 133 -6.59 0.55 6.09
C ASN A 133 -7.30 1.10 4.84
N SER A 134 -7.30 0.36 3.76
CA SER A 134 -7.98 0.71 2.51
C SER A 134 -9.48 0.99 2.72
N LEU A 135 -10.00 1.98 2.00
CA LEU A 135 -11.41 2.41 2.07
C LEU A 135 -11.84 2.89 3.46
N SER A 136 -10.92 3.48 4.22
CA SER A 136 -11.20 4.00 5.54
C SER A 136 -11.13 5.53 5.57
N GLU A 137 -11.90 6.12 6.45
CA GLU A 137 -11.96 7.56 6.70
C GLU A 137 -11.90 7.81 8.20
N LEU A 138 -11.02 8.72 8.60
CA LEU A 138 -10.89 9.17 9.98
C LEU A 138 -11.11 10.67 10.02
N LYS A 139 -12.07 11.11 10.84
CA LYS A 139 -12.30 12.50 11.17
C LYS A 139 -11.83 12.77 12.59
N TYR A 140 -11.03 13.79 12.79
CA TYR A 140 -10.34 14.06 14.05
C TYR A 140 -10.06 15.54 14.22
N PRO A 141 -10.02 16.04 15.48
CA PRO A 141 -9.63 17.42 15.76
C PRO A 141 -8.13 17.61 15.49
N VAL A 142 -7.78 18.77 15.00
CA VAL A 142 -6.38 19.18 14.76
C VAL A 142 -5.59 19.15 16.08
N SER A 143 -6.23 19.51 17.20
CA SER A 143 -5.64 19.51 18.53
C SER A 143 -6.60 18.94 19.56
N PHE A 144 -6.09 18.13 20.49
CA PHE A 144 -6.84 17.67 21.68
C PHE A 144 -6.60 18.54 22.91
N LYS A 145 -5.78 19.60 22.78
CA LYS A 145 -5.43 20.48 23.89
C LYS A 145 -6.67 21.16 24.48
N GLY A 146 -6.89 20.99 25.80
CA GLY A 146 -8.02 21.59 26.50
C GLY A 146 -9.36 20.85 26.34
N MET A 147 -9.36 19.71 25.68
CA MET A 147 -10.52 18.82 25.61
C MET A 147 -10.55 17.86 26.80
N ASN A 148 -11.74 17.60 27.36
CA ASN A 148 -11.91 16.59 28.41
C ASN A 148 -11.81 15.16 27.89
N GLU A 149 -12.01 14.98 26.60
CA GLU A 149 -12.02 13.70 25.91
C GLU A 149 -11.36 13.82 24.52
N ARG A 150 -10.67 12.77 24.10
CA ARG A 150 -10.01 12.70 22.80
C ARG A 150 -10.86 11.86 21.84
N THR A 151 -11.80 12.52 21.15
CA THR A 151 -12.78 11.81 20.31
C THR A 151 -12.42 11.92 18.83
N VAL A 152 -12.47 10.78 18.13
CA VAL A 152 -12.33 10.67 16.67
C VAL A 152 -13.49 9.85 16.09
N GLU A 153 -13.86 10.11 14.83
CA GLU A 153 -14.88 9.37 14.11
C GLU A 153 -14.21 8.49 13.04
N LEU A 154 -14.51 7.19 13.03
CA LEU A 154 -13.96 6.22 12.08
C LEU A 154 -15.06 5.62 11.21
N LYS A 155 -14.83 5.60 9.89
CA LYS A 155 -15.51 4.75 8.93
C LYS A 155 -14.49 3.81 8.29
N GLY A 156 -14.79 2.50 8.21
CA GLY A 156 -13.87 1.51 7.68
C GLY A 156 -13.03 0.82 8.76
N GLU A 157 -11.74 0.65 8.54
CA GLU A 157 -10.86 -0.12 9.43
C GLU A 157 -9.59 0.65 9.77
N ALA A 158 -9.26 0.72 11.06
CA ALA A 158 -8.02 1.32 11.53
C ALA A 158 -7.49 0.61 12.78
N PHE A 159 -6.16 0.55 12.88
CA PHE A 159 -5.44 0.14 14.07
C PHE A 159 -4.97 1.38 14.83
N PHE A 160 -5.22 1.40 16.13
CA PHE A 160 -4.89 2.49 17.03
C PHE A 160 -3.88 2.06 18.07
N GLU A 161 -2.84 2.86 18.26
CA GLU A 161 -1.93 2.78 19.41
C GLU A 161 -2.10 4.05 20.24
N ILE A 162 -2.89 3.96 21.27
CA ILE A 162 -3.33 5.13 22.06
C ILE A 162 -2.20 5.62 22.97
N ALA A 163 -1.90 6.91 22.90
CA ALA A 163 -1.04 7.56 23.88
C ALA A 163 -1.68 7.49 25.29
N LYS A 164 -0.89 7.07 26.29
CA LYS A 164 -1.38 6.91 27.66
C LYS A 164 -1.76 8.26 28.25
N ASP A 165 -3.02 8.41 28.59
CA ASP A 165 -3.56 9.52 29.35
C ASP A 165 -4.79 9.04 30.12
N SER A 166 -4.64 8.92 31.44
CA SER A 166 -5.71 8.44 32.31
C SER A 166 -6.77 9.50 32.64
N LEU A 167 -6.46 10.78 32.38
CA LEU A 167 -7.36 11.89 32.69
C LEU A 167 -8.29 12.19 31.52
N HIS A 168 -7.81 11.99 30.27
CA HIS A 168 -8.54 12.31 29.05
C HIS A 168 -8.71 11.02 28.22
N PRO A 169 -9.83 10.29 28.37
CA PRO A 169 -10.07 9.05 27.63
C PRO A 169 -10.07 9.28 26.13
N PHE A 170 -9.54 8.29 25.38
CA PHE A 170 -9.61 8.29 23.94
C PHE A 170 -10.88 7.56 23.48
N LYS A 171 -11.65 8.20 22.63
CA LYS A 171 -12.92 7.67 22.13
C LYS A 171 -12.91 7.54 20.62
N VAL A 172 -13.30 6.37 20.13
CA VAL A 172 -13.53 6.12 18.71
C VAL A 172 -15.02 5.95 18.49
N GLU A 173 -15.62 6.86 17.77
CA GLU A 173 -17.01 6.78 17.33
C GLU A 173 -17.08 6.10 15.96
N THR A 174 -17.92 5.06 15.83
CA THR A 174 -18.13 4.36 14.59
C THR A 174 -19.52 3.76 14.53
N GLN A 175 -20.32 4.09 13.50
CA GLN A 175 -21.67 3.57 13.29
C GLN A 175 -22.58 3.62 14.53
N GLY A 176 -22.49 4.69 15.31
CA GLY A 176 -23.27 4.85 16.55
C GLY A 176 -22.74 4.05 17.74
N ILE A 177 -21.60 3.38 17.60
CA ILE A 177 -20.88 2.70 18.70
C ILE A 177 -19.75 3.60 19.17
N LEU A 178 -19.62 3.76 20.49
CA LEU A 178 -18.53 4.50 21.11
C LEU A 178 -17.58 3.51 21.81
N ILE A 179 -16.33 3.47 21.37
CA ILE A 179 -15.26 2.66 21.96
C ILE A 179 -14.37 3.58 22.77
N GLN A 180 -14.23 3.33 24.06
CA GLN A 180 -13.41 4.16 24.96
C GLN A 180 -12.18 3.40 25.43
N GLN A 181 -11.01 4.07 25.42
CA GLN A 181 -9.73 3.52 25.84
C GLN A 181 -8.87 4.57 26.57
N PHE A 182 -7.93 4.09 27.40
CA PHE A 182 -7.06 4.94 28.22
C PHE A 182 -5.57 4.78 27.87
N GLY A 183 -5.21 3.90 26.91
CA GLY A 183 -3.82 3.69 26.52
C GLY A 183 -3.52 2.22 26.23
N THR A 184 -4.04 1.71 25.14
CA THR A 184 -3.81 0.35 24.62
C THR A 184 -3.72 0.38 23.11
N ALA A 185 -3.30 -0.73 22.51
CA ALA A 185 -3.38 -0.93 21.07
C ALA A 185 -4.57 -1.83 20.73
N PHE A 186 -5.36 -1.45 19.72
CA PHE A 186 -6.54 -2.21 19.27
C PHE A 186 -6.90 -1.89 17.83
N ASN A 187 -7.60 -2.83 17.20
CA ASN A 187 -8.15 -2.65 15.85
C ASN A 187 -9.65 -2.40 15.91
N VAL A 188 -10.12 -1.44 15.12
CA VAL A 188 -11.55 -1.17 14.93
C VAL A 188 -11.88 -1.42 13.48
N LYS A 189 -12.90 -2.23 13.24
CA LYS A 189 -13.44 -2.48 11.91
C LYS A 189 -14.94 -2.23 11.90
N SER A 190 -15.35 -1.18 11.20
CA SER A 190 -16.76 -0.91 10.93
C SER A 190 -17.13 -1.46 9.56
N ARG A 191 -18.30 -2.06 9.43
CA ARG A 191 -18.81 -2.44 8.10
C ARG A 191 -19.27 -1.16 7.38
N VAL A 192 -18.79 -0.98 6.16
CA VAL A 192 -19.24 0.08 5.25
C VAL A 192 -20.50 -0.39 4.55
#